data_9378aba968985051d7efed8299c66302
#
_entry.id   9378aba968985051d7efed8299c66302
#
_cell.length_a   1.000
_cell.length_b   1.000
_cell.length_c   1.000
_cell.angle_alpha   90.00
_cell.angle_beta   90.00
_cell.angle_gamma   90.00
#
_symmetry.space_group_name_H-M   'P 1'
#
loop_
_entity.id
_entity.type
_entity.pdbx_description
1 polymer ?
#
loop_
_entity_poly.entity_id
_entity_poly.type
_entity_poly.pdbx_seq_one_letter_code
_entity_poly.pdbx_strand_id
1 'polypeptide(L)'
;MENIRDYLKNNILLFDGAMGTYYDELTDDGIGCELANIKNPELIKGIHNEYIEAGAKAILTNTFSTGIDAFLGDRDLQKKVIVAGIDIALEVAKDRAYVFADMASINADSNSAAFEEYKIIADIFLEKGINNFYFETRNSSIGLKSIGEYIKEKSPEAFIIASFAVMPDGYSSEGYYYKTMFKEICESGFFDGVGLNCVSGANHMAKLLKDVDTEGLYLAAMPNAGYPIVRDNKIYYGSLANYFAAQIEDILDMGVNVVGGCCGTTPKHIELLKKSMSGMLIKPRKSVKKEKNVSQNVRLNRFEQKLMSGQKPIAVELDSPIDTNVSKFIDNAAKLKSAGADIVTIADNPIARARMDSCLLACKVRNELDFDVLPHMTCRDRNVNAAKGLLLGASAMGVDNVLVITGDPIPNAQRDEIRSVFEFNSVKFANFINSLNDEVFESPMNICGALNVNAKNFSAELRKAKRKQENGVKVLFTQPVLTQRAIDNLKEARENLDVKIMGGIIPIVSERNARYMQSEVNGIYITYDIVEKYIGKEREEAEEIALSMSKEIANEIYDLVDGYYLITVLNRVNLMERLIKTVKEVCENR
;
A
#
# COMPACT_ATOMS: atom_id res chain seq x y z
N MET A 1 -40.67 -7.75 1.49
CA MET A 1 -39.87 -7.96 0.26
C MET A 1 -39.32 -9.40 0.26
N GLU A 2 -39.04 -9.99 -0.93
CA GLU A 2 -38.34 -11.28 -1.04
C GLU A 2 -36.92 -11.22 -0.53
N ASN A 3 -36.28 -12.37 -0.28
CA ASN A 3 -34.88 -12.41 0.12
C ASN A 3 -34.00 -11.81 -0.97
N ILE A 4 -33.02 -11.00 -0.58
CA ILE A 4 -32.13 -10.29 -1.53
C ILE A 4 -31.36 -11.23 -2.45
N ARG A 5 -30.92 -12.40 -1.94
CA ARG A 5 -30.25 -13.42 -2.77
C ARG A 5 -31.15 -14.03 -3.80
N ASP A 6 -32.46 -14.19 -3.48
CA ASP A 6 -33.44 -14.68 -4.44
C ASP A 6 -33.74 -13.62 -5.50
N TYR A 7 -33.83 -12.35 -5.11
CA TYR A 7 -33.97 -11.23 -6.04
C TYR A 7 -32.81 -11.18 -7.05
N LEU A 8 -31.58 -11.31 -6.58
CA LEU A 8 -30.37 -11.25 -7.39
C LEU A 8 -30.15 -12.42 -8.33
N LYS A 9 -30.89 -13.52 -8.17
CA LYS A 9 -30.87 -14.63 -9.16
C LYS A 9 -31.43 -14.22 -10.52
N ASN A 10 -32.41 -13.30 -10.52
CA ASN A 10 -33.14 -12.92 -11.72
C ASN A 10 -33.11 -11.42 -12.02
N ASN A 11 -32.56 -10.60 -11.15
CA ASN A 11 -32.59 -9.15 -11.27
C ASN A 11 -31.22 -8.54 -10.94
N ILE A 12 -30.91 -7.42 -11.57
CA ILE A 12 -29.81 -6.53 -11.17
C ILE A 12 -30.36 -5.63 -10.07
N LEU A 13 -29.65 -5.52 -8.96
CA LEU A 13 -30.02 -4.65 -7.85
C LEU A 13 -29.60 -3.22 -8.15
N LEU A 14 -30.60 -2.36 -8.32
CA LEU A 14 -30.36 -0.92 -8.51
C LEU A 14 -30.35 -0.21 -7.17
N PHE A 15 -29.21 0.35 -6.80
CA PHE A 15 -29.04 1.22 -5.65
C PHE A 15 -29.45 2.66 -5.98
N ASP A 16 -29.53 3.46 -4.93
CA ASP A 16 -29.66 4.90 -4.99
C ASP A 16 -28.39 5.59 -5.56
N GLY A 17 -28.34 6.88 -5.47
CA GLY A 17 -27.21 7.72 -5.85
C GLY A 17 -26.61 8.45 -4.66
N ALA A 18 -25.93 9.55 -4.96
CA ALA A 18 -25.26 10.35 -3.93
C ALA A 18 -26.24 10.94 -2.91
N MET A 19 -25.97 10.68 -1.63
CA MET A 19 -26.68 11.37 -0.54
C MET A 19 -26.03 12.74 -0.24
N GLY A 20 -24.75 12.76 0.11
CA GLY A 20 -24.07 14.00 0.56
C GLY A 20 -24.03 15.08 -0.50
N THR A 21 -23.52 14.81 -1.71
CA THR A 21 -23.44 15.82 -2.78
C THR A 21 -24.81 16.28 -3.26
N TYR A 22 -25.84 15.44 -3.18
CA TYR A 22 -27.20 15.83 -3.53
C TYR A 22 -27.86 16.66 -2.42
N TYR A 23 -27.60 16.34 -1.14
CA TYR A 23 -27.98 17.18 0.00
C TYR A 23 -27.38 18.59 -0.12
N ASP A 24 -26.07 18.69 -0.41
CA ASP A 24 -25.38 19.98 -0.59
C ASP A 24 -25.90 20.78 -1.80
N GLU A 25 -26.44 20.09 -2.85
CA GLU A 25 -27.08 20.76 -3.99
C GLU A 25 -28.45 21.37 -3.61
N LEU A 26 -29.17 20.69 -2.71
CA LEU A 26 -30.53 21.12 -2.29
C LEU A 26 -30.51 22.18 -1.19
N THR A 27 -29.41 22.29 -0.41
CA THR A 27 -29.30 23.24 0.70
C THR A 27 -27.87 23.77 0.86
N ASP A 28 -27.74 24.95 1.40
CA ASP A 28 -26.46 25.61 1.75
C ASP A 28 -26.42 25.92 3.26
N ASP A 29 -26.96 25.00 4.08
CA ASP A 29 -27.14 25.20 5.52
C ASP A 29 -25.86 25.00 6.35
N GLY A 30 -24.80 24.49 5.73
CA GLY A 30 -23.52 24.20 6.39
C GLY A 30 -23.58 23.04 7.40
N ILE A 31 -24.63 22.22 7.35
CA ILE A 31 -24.82 21.05 8.20
C ILE A 31 -24.24 19.83 7.46
N GLY A 32 -23.40 19.04 8.14
CA GLY A 32 -22.96 17.77 7.58
C GLY A 32 -24.14 16.83 7.32
N CYS A 33 -24.12 16.13 6.17
CA CYS A 33 -25.25 15.35 5.69
C CYS A 33 -25.75 14.33 6.73
N GLU A 34 -24.88 13.64 7.45
CA GLU A 34 -25.26 12.67 8.49
C GLU A 34 -25.89 13.36 9.71
N LEU A 35 -25.41 14.54 10.09
CA LEU A 35 -25.99 15.30 11.18
C LEU A 35 -27.40 15.81 10.81
N ALA A 36 -27.71 15.94 9.52
CA ALA A 36 -29.04 16.29 9.04
C ALA A 36 -30.09 15.21 9.36
N ASN A 37 -29.70 13.97 9.64
CA ASN A 37 -30.62 12.94 10.16
C ASN A 37 -31.37 13.42 11.40
N ILE A 38 -30.73 14.27 12.22
CA ILE A 38 -31.33 14.85 13.43
C ILE A 38 -31.83 16.26 13.18
N LYS A 39 -31.08 17.06 12.41
CA LYS A 39 -31.33 18.51 12.26
C LYS A 39 -32.31 18.84 11.14
N ASN A 40 -32.32 18.03 10.06
CA ASN A 40 -33.18 18.25 8.89
C ASN A 40 -33.74 16.92 8.35
N PRO A 41 -34.41 16.10 9.20
CA PRO A 41 -34.84 14.75 8.85
C PRO A 41 -35.80 14.70 7.65
N GLU A 42 -36.65 15.70 7.46
CA GLU A 42 -37.60 15.74 6.36
C GLU A 42 -36.92 15.87 4.99
N LEU A 43 -35.79 16.59 4.91
CA LEU A 43 -35.02 16.68 3.67
C LEU A 43 -34.37 15.33 3.35
N ILE A 44 -33.79 14.63 4.34
CA ILE A 44 -33.22 13.30 4.16
C ILE A 44 -34.29 12.29 3.73
N LYS A 45 -35.50 12.33 4.34
CA LYS A 45 -36.66 11.53 3.90
C LYS A 45 -37.02 11.81 2.44
N GLY A 46 -37.03 13.11 2.07
CA GLY A 46 -37.31 13.55 0.70
C GLY A 46 -36.34 12.93 -0.29
N ILE A 47 -35.04 13.02 -0.03
CA ILE A 47 -33.98 12.47 -0.89
C ILE A 47 -34.14 10.96 -1.06
N HIS A 48 -34.29 10.20 0.03
CA HIS A 48 -34.53 8.74 -0.07
C HIS A 48 -35.77 8.41 -0.89
N ASN A 49 -36.86 9.15 -0.70
CA ASN A 49 -38.08 8.93 -1.44
C ASN A 49 -37.92 9.21 -2.93
N GLU A 50 -37.22 10.31 -3.30
CA GLU A 50 -36.94 10.64 -4.71
C GLU A 50 -36.11 9.54 -5.40
N TYR A 51 -35.12 8.95 -4.73
CA TYR A 51 -34.36 7.81 -5.28
C TYR A 51 -35.23 6.55 -5.47
N ILE A 52 -36.10 6.23 -4.51
CA ILE A 52 -37.03 5.08 -4.64
C ILE A 52 -38.02 5.33 -5.78
N GLU A 53 -38.53 6.54 -5.93
CA GLU A 53 -39.44 6.89 -7.04
C GLU A 53 -38.70 6.86 -8.39
N ALA A 54 -37.44 7.22 -8.44
CA ALA A 54 -36.59 7.06 -9.63
C ALA A 54 -36.30 5.60 -9.98
N GLY A 55 -36.63 4.65 -9.10
CA GLY A 55 -36.58 3.21 -9.35
C GLY A 55 -35.53 2.45 -8.58
N ALA A 56 -34.84 3.07 -7.64
CA ALA A 56 -33.91 2.38 -6.72
C ALA A 56 -34.64 1.26 -5.97
N LYS A 57 -34.03 0.10 -5.91
CA LYS A 57 -34.50 -1.10 -5.19
C LYS A 57 -33.67 -1.35 -3.91
N ALA A 58 -32.58 -0.64 -3.74
CA ALA A 58 -31.80 -0.59 -2.52
C ALA A 58 -31.43 0.86 -2.23
N ILE A 59 -31.41 1.24 -0.95
CA ILE A 59 -30.94 2.53 -0.46
C ILE A 59 -29.92 2.34 0.65
N LEU A 60 -28.91 3.20 0.70
CA LEU A 60 -27.96 3.29 1.79
C LEU A 60 -28.53 4.18 2.90
N THR A 61 -28.35 3.80 4.17
CA THR A 61 -28.62 4.72 5.28
C THR A 61 -27.68 5.93 5.17
N ASN A 62 -28.14 7.09 5.53
CA ASN A 62 -27.29 8.30 5.56
C ASN A 62 -26.35 8.26 6.77
N THR A 63 -25.35 7.35 6.75
CA THR A 63 -24.44 7.07 7.86
C THR A 63 -22.97 6.91 7.45
N PHE A 64 -22.61 7.43 6.27
CA PHE A 64 -21.25 7.31 5.72
C PHE A 64 -20.18 7.84 6.68
N SER A 65 -20.23 9.10 7.07
CA SER A 65 -19.24 9.74 7.94
C SER A 65 -19.61 9.61 9.44
N THR A 66 -19.91 8.39 9.88
CA THR A 66 -20.31 8.15 11.29
C THR A 66 -19.25 7.48 12.15
N GLY A 67 -17.98 7.46 11.74
CA GLY A 67 -16.87 7.12 12.62
C GLY A 67 -16.76 8.08 13.80
N ILE A 68 -16.24 7.60 14.94
CA ILE A 68 -16.20 8.38 16.19
C ILE A 68 -15.46 9.73 16.06
N ASP A 69 -14.47 9.80 15.17
CA ASP A 69 -13.68 11.01 14.91
C ASP A 69 -14.55 12.16 14.38
N ALA A 70 -15.59 11.84 13.59
CA ALA A 70 -16.55 12.83 13.08
C ALA A 70 -17.36 13.51 14.21
N PHE A 71 -17.46 12.86 15.35
CA PHE A 71 -18.18 13.35 16.54
C PHE A 71 -17.25 13.78 17.68
N LEU A 72 -15.96 13.96 17.42
CA LEU A 72 -14.95 14.36 18.40
C LEU A 72 -14.95 13.47 19.67
N GLY A 73 -15.27 12.19 19.53
CA GLY A 73 -15.33 11.22 20.64
C GLY A 73 -16.69 11.11 21.34
N ASP A 74 -17.72 11.85 20.92
CA ASP A 74 -19.07 11.77 21.52
C ASP A 74 -19.84 10.55 20.98
N ARG A 75 -19.79 9.46 21.72
CA ARG A 75 -20.49 8.19 21.42
C ARG A 75 -22.02 8.31 21.45
N ASP A 76 -22.56 9.16 22.31
CA ASP A 76 -24.02 9.34 22.43
C ASP A 76 -24.55 10.06 21.19
N LEU A 77 -23.84 11.08 20.72
CA LEU A 77 -24.20 11.80 19.50
C LEU A 77 -24.04 10.88 18.28
N GLN A 78 -22.94 10.13 18.18
CA GLN A 78 -22.72 9.14 17.12
C GLN A 78 -23.91 8.17 17.04
N LYS A 79 -24.26 7.53 18.17
CA LYS A 79 -25.39 6.58 18.23
C LYS A 79 -26.70 7.24 17.82
N LYS A 80 -26.99 8.47 18.27
CA LYS A 80 -28.20 9.22 17.91
C LYS A 80 -28.29 9.47 16.41
N VAL A 81 -27.19 9.87 15.77
CA VAL A 81 -27.15 10.16 14.33
C VAL A 81 -27.38 8.87 13.52
N ILE A 82 -26.71 7.78 13.89
CA ILE A 82 -26.86 6.48 13.20
C ILE A 82 -28.30 5.97 13.34
N VAL A 83 -28.86 5.98 14.56
CA VAL A 83 -30.24 5.53 14.82
C VAL A 83 -31.25 6.36 14.02
N ALA A 84 -31.08 7.68 13.97
CA ALA A 84 -31.97 8.56 13.19
C ALA A 84 -31.89 8.23 11.70
N GLY A 85 -30.69 8.02 11.13
CA GLY A 85 -30.51 7.63 9.73
C GLY A 85 -31.18 6.29 9.40
N ILE A 86 -31.04 5.29 10.29
CA ILE A 86 -31.71 4.00 10.15
C ILE A 86 -33.22 4.16 10.17
N ASP A 87 -33.77 4.87 11.15
CA ASP A 87 -35.21 5.04 11.32
C ASP A 87 -35.84 5.77 10.14
N ILE A 88 -35.16 6.81 9.60
CA ILE A 88 -35.57 7.51 8.37
C ILE A 88 -35.59 6.56 7.18
N ALA A 89 -34.50 5.82 6.95
CA ALA A 89 -34.41 4.92 5.80
C ALA A 89 -35.48 3.81 5.84
N LEU A 90 -35.73 3.21 7.01
CA LEU A 90 -36.77 2.20 7.21
C LEU A 90 -38.17 2.78 7.00
N GLU A 91 -38.45 3.98 7.53
CA GLU A 91 -39.73 4.67 7.38
C GLU A 91 -40.06 4.92 5.90
N VAL A 92 -39.06 5.34 5.12
CA VAL A 92 -39.25 5.65 3.69
C VAL A 92 -39.27 4.39 2.84
N ALA A 93 -38.38 3.44 3.08
CA ALA A 93 -38.25 2.23 2.26
C ALA A 93 -39.49 1.32 2.35
N LYS A 94 -39.95 1.04 3.56
CA LYS A 94 -41.04 0.06 3.81
C LYS A 94 -40.81 -1.24 3.01
N ASP A 95 -41.77 -1.60 2.15
CA ASP A 95 -41.69 -2.77 1.24
C ASP A 95 -41.21 -2.39 -0.16
N ARG A 96 -40.75 -1.16 -0.41
CA ARG A 96 -40.37 -0.66 -1.74
C ARG A 96 -38.92 -0.89 -2.10
N ALA A 97 -38.02 -0.84 -1.10
CA ALA A 97 -36.58 -0.96 -1.29
C ALA A 97 -35.90 -1.69 -0.11
N TYR A 98 -34.80 -2.36 -0.39
CA TYR A 98 -33.88 -2.90 0.63
C TYR A 98 -33.12 -1.76 1.30
N VAL A 99 -32.96 -1.81 2.62
CA VAL A 99 -32.15 -0.86 3.37
C VAL A 99 -30.81 -1.51 3.70
N PHE A 100 -29.73 -0.82 3.38
CA PHE A 100 -28.36 -1.22 3.67
C PHE A 100 -27.74 -0.29 4.69
N ALA A 101 -27.07 -0.87 5.69
CA ALA A 101 -26.16 -0.17 6.55
C ALA A 101 -25.00 0.41 5.73
N ASP A 102 -24.88 1.72 5.69
CA ASP A 102 -23.78 2.41 5.03
C ASP A 102 -22.59 2.54 5.98
N MET A 103 -21.48 1.89 5.64
CA MET A 103 -20.30 1.72 6.47
C MET A 103 -19.05 2.24 5.75
N ALA A 104 -18.61 3.45 6.06
CA ALA A 104 -17.43 4.05 5.45
C ALA A 104 -16.08 3.52 5.98
N SER A 105 -15.01 4.06 5.44
CA SER A 105 -13.65 3.85 5.95
C SER A 105 -13.51 4.41 7.36
N ILE A 106 -12.96 3.60 8.28
CA ILE A 106 -12.55 4.04 9.60
C ILE A 106 -11.04 4.31 9.58
N ASN A 107 -10.64 5.47 10.05
CA ASN A 107 -9.24 5.82 10.20
C ASN A 107 -8.63 5.01 11.36
N ALA A 108 -7.88 3.96 11.04
CA ALA A 108 -7.28 3.09 12.04
C ALA A 108 -5.94 2.54 11.55
N ASP A 109 -4.96 2.51 12.44
CA ASP A 109 -3.60 2.02 12.15
C ASP A 109 -3.46 0.49 12.15
N SER A 110 -4.50 -0.25 12.54
CA SER A 110 -4.46 -1.70 12.66
C SER A 110 -5.83 -2.34 12.43
N ASN A 111 -5.81 -3.61 12.03
CA ASN A 111 -7.03 -4.43 11.91
C ASN A 111 -7.86 -4.46 13.20
N SER A 112 -7.20 -4.55 14.35
CA SER A 112 -7.88 -4.61 15.66
C SER A 112 -8.60 -3.30 15.99
N ALA A 113 -7.96 -2.15 15.77
CA ALA A 113 -8.57 -0.86 16.04
C ALA A 113 -9.77 -0.58 15.10
N ALA A 114 -9.62 -0.90 13.82
CA ALA A 114 -10.71 -0.80 12.85
C ALA A 114 -11.89 -1.71 13.24
N PHE A 115 -11.61 -2.93 13.64
CA PHE A 115 -12.62 -3.92 14.05
C PHE A 115 -13.45 -3.42 15.24
N GLU A 116 -12.82 -2.90 16.29
CA GLU A 116 -13.56 -2.43 17.49
C GLU A 116 -14.53 -1.30 17.15
N GLU A 117 -14.14 -0.37 16.28
CA GLU A 117 -15.03 0.72 15.86
C GLU A 117 -16.17 0.20 14.96
N TYR A 118 -15.85 -0.66 13.98
CA TYR A 118 -16.89 -1.29 13.14
C TYR A 118 -17.88 -2.11 13.94
N LYS A 119 -17.42 -2.81 14.96
CA LYS A 119 -18.26 -3.62 15.83
C LYS A 119 -19.32 -2.77 16.54
N ILE A 120 -18.91 -1.62 17.12
CA ILE A 120 -19.83 -0.70 17.79
C ILE A 120 -20.91 -0.21 16.82
N ILE A 121 -20.51 0.17 15.61
CA ILE A 121 -21.47 0.65 14.60
C ILE A 121 -22.37 -0.49 14.11
N ALA A 122 -21.82 -1.66 13.82
CA ALA A 122 -22.57 -2.81 13.34
C ALA A 122 -23.60 -3.29 14.39
N ASP A 123 -23.27 -3.26 15.69
CA ASP A 123 -24.21 -3.62 16.76
C ASP A 123 -25.45 -2.71 16.74
N ILE A 124 -25.30 -1.40 16.47
CA ILE A 124 -26.45 -0.49 16.36
C ILE A 124 -27.37 -0.88 15.20
N PHE A 125 -26.80 -1.26 14.05
CA PHE A 125 -27.58 -1.71 12.88
C PHE A 125 -28.29 -3.04 13.17
N LEU A 126 -27.59 -4.00 13.75
CA LEU A 126 -28.16 -5.32 14.11
C LEU A 126 -29.27 -5.19 15.15
N GLU A 127 -29.10 -4.33 16.17
CA GLU A 127 -30.16 -4.03 17.15
C GLU A 127 -31.43 -3.46 16.51
N LYS A 128 -31.30 -2.73 15.41
CA LYS A 128 -32.41 -2.18 14.61
C LYS A 128 -32.96 -3.16 13.56
N GLY A 129 -32.42 -4.38 13.47
CA GLY A 129 -32.86 -5.41 12.53
C GLY A 129 -32.34 -5.22 11.11
N ILE A 130 -31.33 -4.38 10.87
CA ILE A 130 -30.66 -4.27 9.59
C ILE A 130 -29.68 -5.43 9.43
N ASN A 131 -29.86 -6.20 8.36
CA ASN A 131 -29.03 -7.37 8.02
C ASN A 131 -28.31 -7.22 6.68
N ASN A 132 -28.46 -6.09 5.99
CA ASN A 132 -27.73 -5.79 4.77
C ASN A 132 -26.68 -4.73 5.07
N PHE A 133 -25.43 -4.99 4.71
CA PHE A 133 -24.30 -4.11 5.00
C PHE A 133 -23.55 -3.76 3.71
N TYR A 134 -23.21 -2.50 3.54
CA TYR A 134 -22.42 -2.01 2.43
C TYR A 134 -21.22 -1.23 2.97
N PHE A 135 -20.04 -1.83 2.89
CA PHE A 135 -18.77 -1.15 3.22
C PHE A 135 -18.30 -0.40 2.00
N GLU A 136 -18.60 0.91 1.93
CA GLU A 136 -18.31 1.70 0.76
C GLU A 136 -17.04 2.55 0.86
N THR A 137 -16.54 2.96 -0.33
CA THR A 137 -15.43 3.92 -0.47
C THR A 137 -14.20 3.50 0.33
N ARG A 138 -13.92 2.18 0.36
CA ARG A 138 -12.80 1.62 1.11
C ARG A 138 -11.48 1.88 0.37
N ASN A 139 -10.47 2.36 1.10
CA ASN A 139 -9.11 2.53 0.58
C ASN A 139 -8.21 1.31 0.87
N SER A 140 -8.68 0.39 1.70
CA SER A 140 -7.99 -0.85 2.08
C SER A 140 -8.98 -1.89 2.60
N SER A 141 -8.55 -3.15 2.68
CA SER A 141 -9.31 -4.27 3.29
C SER A 141 -9.17 -4.34 4.82
N ILE A 142 -8.43 -3.39 5.44
CA ILE A 142 -8.17 -3.37 6.89
C ILE A 142 -9.48 -3.45 7.68
N GLY A 143 -9.56 -4.43 8.61
CA GLY A 143 -10.71 -4.65 9.47
C GLY A 143 -11.87 -5.42 8.82
N LEU A 144 -11.95 -5.51 7.49
CA LEU A 144 -13.12 -6.07 6.79
C LEU A 144 -13.34 -7.55 7.09
N LYS A 145 -12.28 -8.38 7.07
CA LYS A 145 -12.42 -9.81 7.39
C LYS A 145 -13.02 -10.02 8.78
N SER A 146 -12.47 -9.37 9.80
CA SER A 146 -12.91 -9.54 11.18
C SER A 146 -14.34 -9.04 11.43
N ILE A 147 -14.72 -7.92 10.80
CA ILE A 147 -16.09 -7.41 10.94
C ILE A 147 -17.10 -8.24 10.13
N GLY A 148 -16.72 -8.74 8.95
CA GLY A 148 -17.54 -9.66 8.17
C GLY A 148 -17.84 -10.94 8.94
N GLU A 149 -16.81 -11.56 9.57
CA GLU A 149 -16.94 -12.72 10.45
C GLU A 149 -17.89 -12.42 11.61
N TYR A 150 -17.69 -11.32 12.31
CA TYR A 150 -18.53 -10.91 13.44
C TYR A 150 -20.01 -10.72 13.05
N ILE A 151 -20.27 -10.02 11.94
CA ILE A 151 -21.65 -9.82 11.46
C ILE A 151 -22.30 -11.15 11.11
N LYS A 152 -21.58 -12.07 10.44
CA LYS A 152 -22.09 -13.41 10.10
C LYS A 152 -22.31 -14.29 11.34
N GLU A 153 -21.49 -14.16 12.38
CA GLU A 153 -21.73 -14.84 13.67
C GLU A 153 -23.01 -14.35 14.34
N LYS A 154 -23.29 -13.05 14.31
CA LYS A 154 -24.49 -12.45 14.90
C LYS A 154 -25.75 -12.65 14.07
N SER A 155 -25.60 -12.58 12.75
CA SER A 155 -26.68 -12.75 11.77
C SER A 155 -26.17 -13.55 10.58
N PRO A 156 -26.30 -14.91 10.60
CA PRO A 156 -25.84 -15.78 9.51
C PRO A 156 -26.44 -15.42 8.14
N GLU A 157 -27.66 -14.87 8.12
CA GLU A 157 -28.38 -14.45 6.92
C GLU A 157 -27.97 -13.06 6.41
N ALA A 158 -27.12 -12.33 7.11
CA ALA A 158 -26.68 -11.01 6.69
C ALA A 158 -26.13 -11.04 5.27
N PHE A 159 -26.41 -9.99 4.49
CA PHE A 159 -25.90 -9.78 3.13
C PHE A 159 -24.88 -8.65 3.16
N ILE A 160 -23.62 -8.93 2.81
CA ILE A 160 -22.51 -8.03 3.03
C ILE A 160 -21.78 -7.77 1.71
N ILE A 161 -21.65 -6.48 1.34
CA ILE A 161 -20.86 -6.03 0.18
C ILE A 161 -19.68 -5.18 0.67
N ALA A 162 -18.48 -5.42 0.11
CA ALA A 162 -17.33 -4.53 0.25
C ALA A 162 -17.03 -3.83 -1.07
N SER A 163 -16.92 -2.49 -1.05
CA SER A 163 -16.66 -1.69 -2.24
C SER A 163 -15.48 -0.73 -2.02
N PHE A 164 -14.61 -0.66 -3.01
CA PHE A 164 -13.34 0.05 -2.91
C PHE A 164 -13.32 1.29 -3.80
N ALA A 165 -12.68 2.34 -3.30
CA ALA A 165 -12.44 3.58 -4.02
C ALA A 165 -11.03 3.58 -4.60
N VAL A 166 -10.92 3.54 -5.92
CA VAL A 166 -9.62 3.48 -6.60
C VAL A 166 -9.54 4.47 -7.76
N MET A 167 -8.34 4.95 -8.00
CA MET A 167 -8.02 5.81 -9.12
C MET A 167 -8.13 5.03 -10.46
N PRO A 168 -8.14 5.70 -11.61
CA PRO A 168 -8.25 5.03 -12.92
C PRO A 168 -7.18 3.98 -13.21
N ASP A 169 -6.06 4.00 -12.51
CA ASP A 169 -4.98 3.01 -12.61
C ASP A 169 -5.18 1.79 -11.68
N GLY A 170 -6.27 1.76 -10.91
CA GLY A 170 -6.65 0.66 -10.03
C GLY A 170 -6.05 0.70 -8.62
N TYR A 171 -5.35 1.78 -8.25
CA TYR A 171 -4.81 1.95 -6.91
C TYR A 171 -5.68 2.85 -6.04
N SER A 172 -5.83 2.49 -4.78
CA SER A 172 -6.48 3.35 -3.78
C SER A 172 -5.56 4.52 -3.40
N SER A 173 -6.11 5.53 -2.73
CA SER A 173 -5.33 6.65 -2.17
C SER A 173 -4.25 6.19 -1.17
N GLU A 174 -4.39 5.01 -0.61
CA GLU A 174 -3.41 4.38 0.29
C GLU A 174 -2.41 3.47 -0.44
N GLY A 175 -2.47 3.36 -1.77
CA GLY A 175 -1.56 2.59 -2.59
C GLY A 175 -1.85 1.09 -2.67
N TYR A 176 -3.04 0.64 -2.26
CA TYR A 176 -3.46 -0.75 -2.42
C TYR A 176 -4.09 -0.97 -3.80
N TYR A 177 -3.72 -2.06 -4.44
CA TYR A 177 -4.28 -2.44 -5.74
C TYR A 177 -5.63 -3.16 -5.58
N TYR A 178 -6.65 -2.76 -6.33
CA TYR A 178 -8.01 -3.25 -6.14
C TYR A 178 -8.17 -4.76 -6.30
N LYS A 179 -7.43 -5.42 -7.22
CA LYS A 179 -7.53 -6.87 -7.38
C LYS A 179 -6.99 -7.63 -6.17
N THR A 180 -5.95 -7.11 -5.51
CA THR A 180 -5.46 -7.68 -4.24
C THR A 180 -6.52 -7.56 -3.16
N MET A 181 -7.15 -6.38 -3.04
CA MET A 181 -8.24 -6.17 -2.09
C MET A 181 -9.45 -7.07 -2.39
N PHE A 182 -9.81 -7.25 -3.67
CA PHE A 182 -10.88 -8.16 -4.09
C PHE A 182 -10.58 -9.60 -3.70
N LYS A 183 -9.36 -10.06 -3.97
CA LYS A 183 -8.90 -11.40 -3.60
C LYS A 183 -9.00 -11.64 -2.09
N GLU A 184 -8.57 -10.69 -1.26
CA GLU A 184 -8.67 -10.77 0.20
C GLU A 184 -10.13 -10.89 0.68
N ILE A 185 -11.06 -10.18 0.05
CA ILE A 185 -12.49 -10.28 0.35
C ILE A 185 -13.06 -11.64 -0.08
N CYS A 186 -12.73 -12.11 -1.28
CA CYS A 186 -13.16 -13.42 -1.77
C CYS A 186 -12.65 -14.55 -0.85
N GLU A 187 -11.37 -14.56 -0.53
CA GLU A 187 -10.73 -15.56 0.35
C GLU A 187 -11.22 -15.50 1.80
N SER A 188 -11.81 -14.39 2.23
CA SER A 188 -12.33 -14.27 3.60
C SER A 188 -13.54 -15.17 3.87
N GLY A 189 -14.38 -15.42 2.86
CA GLY A 189 -15.58 -16.25 2.94
C GLY A 189 -16.78 -15.62 3.67
N PHE A 190 -16.71 -14.34 4.08
CA PHE A 190 -17.76 -13.67 4.86
C PHE A 190 -18.58 -12.66 4.07
N PHE A 191 -18.20 -12.36 2.83
CA PHE A 191 -18.86 -11.36 1.99
C PHE A 191 -19.70 -12.05 0.91
N ASP A 192 -20.82 -11.41 0.55
CA ASP A 192 -21.70 -11.83 -0.55
C ASP A 192 -21.35 -11.10 -1.84
N GLY A 193 -20.76 -9.90 -1.74
CA GLY A 193 -20.38 -9.11 -2.90
C GLY A 193 -19.11 -8.30 -2.70
N VAL A 194 -18.48 -7.94 -3.83
CA VAL A 194 -17.31 -7.07 -3.89
C VAL A 194 -17.44 -6.11 -5.06
N GLY A 195 -16.92 -4.89 -4.95
CA GLY A 195 -17.08 -3.91 -6.01
C GLY A 195 -16.20 -2.69 -5.93
N LEU A 196 -16.48 -1.74 -6.83
CA LEU A 196 -15.86 -0.43 -6.88
C LEU A 196 -16.92 0.66 -6.75
N ASN A 197 -16.62 1.72 -6.02
CA ASN A 197 -17.48 2.91 -5.97
C ASN A 197 -16.63 4.18 -5.83
N CYS A 198 -17.23 5.32 -6.17
CA CYS A 198 -16.65 6.64 -6.06
C CYS A 198 -15.33 6.82 -6.85
N VAL A 199 -14.64 7.96 -6.68
CA VAL A 199 -13.34 8.37 -7.28
C VAL A 199 -13.33 8.32 -8.81
N SER A 200 -13.73 7.22 -9.44
CA SER A 200 -13.73 7.04 -10.90
C SER A 200 -15.13 7.19 -11.51
N GLY A 201 -15.20 7.79 -12.70
CA GLY A 201 -16.41 7.78 -13.54
C GLY A 201 -16.62 6.43 -14.20
N ALA A 202 -17.85 6.20 -14.75
CA ALA A 202 -18.28 4.91 -15.27
C ALA A 202 -17.34 4.30 -16.32
N ASN A 203 -16.81 5.07 -17.26
CA ASN A 203 -15.88 4.57 -18.29
C ASN A 203 -14.57 3.99 -17.71
N HIS A 204 -13.99 4.64 -16.70
CA HIS A 204 -12.78 4.11 -16.06
C HIS A 204 -13.09 2.89 -15.21
N MET A 205 -14.20 2.92 -14.48
CA MET A 205 -14.63 1.78 -13.69
C MET A 205 -14.91 0.55 -14.57
N ALA A 206 -15.53 0.73 -15.74
CA ALA A 206 -15.73 -0.33 -16.73
C ALA A 206 -14.41 -1.00 -17.13
N LYS A 207 -13.37 -0.21 -17.39
CA LYS A 207 -12.04 -0.75 -17.74
C LYS A 207 -11.44 -1.58 -16.62
N LEU A 208 -11.58 -1.14 -15.37
CA LEU A 208 -11.08 -1.87 -14.21
C LEU A 208 -11.84 -3.18 -13.98
N LEU A 209 -13.18 -3.17 -14.17
CA LEU A 209 -14.02 -4.33 -13.91
C LEU A 209 -14.00 -5.39 -15.02
N LYS A 210 -13.51 -5.06 -16.22
CA LYS A 210 -13.54 -5.94 -17.39
C LYS A 210 -12.92 -7.32 -17.16
N ASP A 211 -11.80 -7.37 -16.44
CA ASP A 211 -10.98 -8.57 -16.25
C ASP A 211 -10.83 -8.95 -14.76
N VAL A 212 -11.86 -8.70 -13.95
CA VAL A 212 -11.86 -9.03 -12.53
C VAL A 212 -12.49 -10.40 -12.30
N ASP A 213 -11.87 -11.25 -11.49
CA ASP A 213 -12.48 -12.45 -10.94
C ASP A 213 -13.02 -12.14 -9.53
N THR A 214 -14.25 -12.52 -9.26
CA THR A 214 -14.90 -12.36 -7.94
C THR A 214 -15.13 -13.70 -7.25
N GLU A 215 -14.59 -14.80 -7.78
CA GLU A 215 -14.70 -16.15 -7.22
C GLU A 215 -16.14 -16.55 -6.83
N GLY A 216 -17.12 -16.02 -7.57
CA GLY A 216 -18.55 -16.30 -7.36
C GLY A 216 -19.31 -15.27 -6.51
N LEU A 217 -18.64 -14.26 -5.95
CA LEU A 217 -19.31 -13.14 -5.28
C LEU A 217 -20.04 -12.24 -6.29
N TYR A 218 -21.11 -11.59 -5.83
CA TYR A 218 -21.78 -10.54 -6.60
C TYR A 218 -20.85 -9.37 -6.87
N LEU A 219 -20.86 -8.86 -8.10
CA LEU A 219 -20.06 -7.69 -8.46
C LEU A 219 -20.89 -6.41 -8.36
N ALA A 220 -20.36 -5.42 -7.65
CA ALA A 220 -20.97 -4.10 -7.48
C ALA A 220 -20.19 -3.00 -8.21
N ALA A 221 -20.91 -2.03 -8.79
CA ALA A 221 -20.33 -0.86 -9.46
C ALA A 221 -21.19 0.39 -9.21
N MET A 222 -20.62 1.38 -8.49
CA MET A 222 -21.29 2.67 -8.21
C MET A 222 -20.35 3.84 -8.56
N PRO A 223 -20.23 4.21 -9.84
CA PRO A 223 -19.33 5.28 -10.28
C PRO A 223 -19.88 6.67 -9.95
N ASN A 224 -18.98 7.66 -9.94
CA ASN A 224 -19.34 9.08 -9.89
C ASN A 224 -19.98 9.54 -11.20
N ALA A 225 -20.77 10.61 -11.11
CA ALA A 225 -21.33 11.31 -12.28
C ALA A 225 -20.27 12.11 -13.05
N GLY A 226 -19.05 11.62 -13.15
CA GLY A 226 -17.91 12.29 -13.75
C GLY A 226 -16.82 12.66 -12.72
N TYR A 227 -15.92 13.57 -13.12
CA TYR A 227 -14.85 14.03 -12.23
C TYR A 227 -15.27 15.33 -11.51
N PRO A 228 -14.84 15.53 -10.26
CA PRO A 228 -15.14 16.76 -9.52
C PRO A 228 -14.45 17.97 -10.16
N ILE A 229 -15.19 19.06 -10.27
CA ILE A 229 -14.69 20.38 -10.67
C ILE A 229 -14.79 21.28 -9.44
N VAL A 230 -13.67 21.82 -8.98
CA VAL A 230 -13.63 22.75 -7.84
C VAL A 230 -13.79 24.17 -8.35
N ARG A 231 -14.85 24.86 -7.91
CA ARG A 231 -15.08 26.30 -8.14
C ARG A 231 -15.52 26.94 -6.83
N ASP A 232 -14.93 28.07 -6.47
CA ASP A 232 -15.30 28.86 -5.28
C ASP A 232 -15.38 28.02 -4.00
N ASN A 233 -14.42 27.11 -3.81
CA ASN A 233 -14.37 26.12 -2.71
C ASN A 233 -15.57 25.14 -2.66
N LYS A 234 -16.39 25.06 -3.70
CA LYS A 234 -17.45 24.05 -3.84
C LYS A 234 -17.08 23.03 -4.91
N ILE A 235 -17.53 21.81 -4.71
CA ILE A 235 -17.29 20.68 -5.63
C ILE A 235 -18.54 20.52 -6.49
N TYR A 236 -18.35 20.54 -7.81
CA TYR A 236 -19.41 20.32 -8.80
C TYR A 236 -19.08 19.09 -9.64
N TYR A 237 -20.10 18.37 -10.05
CA TYR A 237 -19.97 17.26 -10.99
C TYR A 237 -20.71 17.61 -12.28
N GLY A 238 -19.99 17.56 -13.41
CA GLY A 238 -20.46 18.08 -14.70
C GLY A 238 -21.06 17.05 -15.66
N SER A 239 -21.41 15.85 -15.19
CA SER A 239 -21.91 14.81 -16.08
C SER A 239 -23.39 14.98 -16.43
N LEU A 240 -23.72 14.83 -17.73
CA LEU A 240 -25.11 14.69 -18.18
C LEU A 240 -25.61 13.30 -17.82
N ALA A 241 -26.78 13.20 -17.18
CA ALA A 241 -27.35 11.94 -16.73
C ALA A 241 -27.54 10.92 -17.88
N ASN A 242 -27.82 11.37 -19.11
CA ASN A 242 -27.87 10.52 -20.30
C ASN A 242 -26.52 9.88 -20.64
N TYR A 243 -25.44 10.65 -20.51
CA TYR A 243 -24.09 10.14 -20.74
C TYR A 243 -23.69 9.11 -19.67
N PHE A 244 -24.00 9.39 -18.42
CA PHE A 244 -23.78 8.46 -17.32
C PHE A 244 -24.50 7.13 -17.55
N ALA A 245 -25.80 7.15 -17.88
CA ALA A 245 -26.56 5.95 -18.14
C ALA A 245 -26.00 5.12 -19.30
N ALA A 246 -25.60 5.78 -20.41
CA ALA A 246 -24.98 5.11 -21.55
C ALA A 246 -23.64 4.43 -21.19
N GLN A 247 -22.83 5.06 -20.34
CA GLN A 247 -21.55 4.46 -19.91
C GLN A 247 -21.74 3.27 -18.94
N ILE A 248 -22.83 3.25 -18.20
CA ILE A 248 -23.17 2.10 -17.32
C ILE A 248 -23.61 0.87 -18.11
N GLU A 249 -24.12 1.01 -19.33
CA GLU A 249 -24.47 -0.12 -20.19
C GLU A 249 -23.27 -1.04 -20.42
N ASP A 250 -22.07 -0.48 -20.62
CA ASP A 250 -20.83 -1.25 -20.74
C ASP A 250 -20.52 -2.05 -19.46
N ILE A 251 -20.81 -1.49 -18.29
CA ILE A 251 -20.65 -2.15 -16.99
C ILE A 251 -21.67 -3.29 -16.82
N LEU A 252 -22.92 -3.05 -17.17
CA LEU A 252 -23.99 -4.05 -17.12
C LEU A 252 -23.70 -5.24 -18.04
N ASP A 253 -23.14 -4.97 -19.21
CA ASP A 253 -22.75 -5.99 -20.19
C ASP A 253 -21.63 -6.94 -19.69
N MET A 254 -20.89 -6.54 -18.67
CA MET A 254 -19.87 -7.38 -18.02
C MET A 254 -20.45 -8.33 -16.97
N GLY A 255 -21.76 -8.32 -16.73
CA GLY A 255 -22.41 -9.16 -15.74
C GLY A 255 -22.31 -8.64 -14.30
N VAL A 256 -22.33 -7.32 -14.12
CA VAL A 256 -22.45 -6.67 -12.80
C VAL A 256 -23.85 -6.94 -12.23
N ASN A 257 -23.90 -7.31 -10.96
CA ASN A 257 -25.15 -7.69 -10.28
C ASN A 257 -25.78 -6.54 -9.48
N VAL A 258 -24.94 -5.58 -9.04
CA VAL A 258 -25.33 -4.46 -8.20
C VAL A 258 -24.80 -3.18 -8.83
N VAL A 259 -25.68 -2.23 -9.09
CA VAL A 259 -25.33 -0.97 -9.77
C VAL A 259 -26.08 0.18 -9.14
N GLY A 260 -25.44 1.34 -9.11
CA GLY A 260 -25.99 2.59 -8.58
C GLY A 260 -25.14 3.78 -8.98
N GLY A 261 -25.29 4.86 -8.24
CA GLY A 261 -24.46 6.05 -8.41
C GLY A 261 -23.71 6.42 -7.13
N CYS A 262 -22.62 7.18 -7.27
CA CYS A 262 -21.92 7.80 -6.18
C CYS A 262 -21.87 9.31 -6.40
N CYS A 263 -20.86 10.02 -5.94
CA CYS A 263 -20.80 11.48 -5.96
C CYS A 263 -21.26 12.13 -7.27
N GLY A 264 -22.08 13.18 -7.15
CA GLY A 264 -22.65 13.95 -8.27
C GLY A 264 -23.83 13.29 -8.98
N THR A 265 -24.24 12.07 -8.61
CA THR A 265 -25.46 11.49 -9.15
C THR A 265 -26.69 12.00 -8.41
N THR A 266 -27.81 12.08 -9.12
CA THR A 266 -29.12 12.58 -8.63
C THR A 266 -30.20 11.56 -8.96
N PRO A 267 -31.45 11.70 -8.47
CA PRO A 267 -32.56 10.85 -8.86
C PRO A 267 -32.74 10.71 -10.38
N LYS A 268 -32.40 11.76 -11.13
CA LYS A 268 -32.45 11.71 -12.60
C LYS A 268 -31.48 10.72 -13.22
N HIS A 269 -30.29 10.56 -12.65
CA HIS A 269 -29.32 9.54 -13.09
C HIS A 269 -29.86 8.14 -12.85
N ILE A 270 -30.45 7.89 -11.69
CA ILE A 270 -31.03 6.59 -11.33
C ILE A 270 -32.25 6.26 -12.18
N GLU A 271 -33.12 7.25 -12.48
CA GLU A 271 -34.26 7.07 -13.40
C GLU A 271 -33.83 6.61 -14.80
N LEU A 272 -32.78 7.26 -15.34
CA LEU A 272 -32.28 6.90 -16.67
C LEU A 272 -31.58 5.54 -16.64
N LEU A 273 -30.81 5.25 -15.60
CA LEU A 273 -30.18 3.95 -15.41
C LEU A 273 -31.25 2.84 -15.33
N LYS A 274 -32.34 3.06 -14.58
CA LYS A 274 -33.49 2.13 -14.55
C LYS A 274 -34.10 1.88 -15.93
N LYS A 275 -34.16 2.91 -16.77
CA LYS A 275 -34.68 2.77 -18.16
C LYS A 275 -33.72 1.94 -19.02
N SER A 276 -32.40 2.18 -18.93
CA SER A 276 -31.37 1.38 -19.64
C SER A 276 -31.40 -0.08 -19.23
N MET A 277 -31.67 -0.38 -17.96
CA MET A 277 -31.76 -1.76 -17.46
C MET A 277 -33.03 -2.51 -17.92
N SER A 278 -34.04 -1.80 -18.48
CA SER A 278 -35.33 -2.40 -18.84
C SER A 278 -35.16 -3.40 -19.98
N GLY A 279 -35.51 -4.67 -19.72
CA GLY A 279 -35.38 -5.77 -20.69
C GLY A 279 -33.99 -6.39 -20.76
N MET A 280 -33.02 -5.94 -19.98
CA MET A 280 -31.70 -6.59 -19.89
C MET A 280 -31.83 -7.91 -19.12
N LEU A 281 -31.28 -8.98 -19.69
CA LEU A 281 -31.13 -10.26 -19.02
C LEU A 281 -29.80 -10.25 -18.23
N ILE A 282 -29.83 -10.83 -17.04
CA ILE A 282 -28.58 -11.06 -16.29
C ILE A 282 -27.64 -11.90 -17.14
N LYS A 283 -26.47 -11.35 -17.47
CA LYS A 283 -25.45 -12.10 -18.17
C LYS A 283 -24.62 -12.87 -17.13
N PRO A 284 -24.53 -14.21 -17.24
CA PRO A 284 -23.61 -14.95 -16.35
C PRO A 284 -22.20 -14.44 -16.59
N ARG A 285 -21.52 -14.06 -15.51
CA ARG A 285 -20.15 -13.61 -15.57
C ARG A 285 -19.25 -14.78 -15.94
N LYS A 286 -18.44 -14.61 -16.97
CA LYS A 286 -17.40 -15.58 -17.32
C LYS A 286 -16.25 -15.40 -16.33
N SER A 287 -15.92 -16.45 -15.59
CA SER A 287 -14.66 -16.50 -14.84
C SER A 287 -13.49 -16.25 -15.81
N VAL A 288 -12.83 -15.13 -15.65
CA VAL A 288 -11.66 -14.80 -16.48
C VAL A 288 -10.44 -15.37 -15.75
N LYS A 289 -10.18 -16.66 -15.93
CA LYS A 289 -8.84 -17.17 -15.62
C LYS A 289 -7.88 -16.56 -16.64
N LYS A 290 -7.24 -15.45 -16.29
CA LYS A 290 -6.02 -15.07 -17.00
C LYS A 290 -4.99 -16.17 -16.75
N GLU A 291 -4.70 -16.98 -17.77
CA GLU A 291 -3.41 -17.62 -17.83
C GLU A 291 -2.39 -16.48 -17.70
N LYS A 292 -1.57 -16.49 -16.64
CA LYS A 292 -0.40 -15.62 -16.58
C LYS A 292 0.33 -15.87 -17.89
N ASN A 293 0.30 -14.91 -18.81
CA ASN A 293 1.27 -14.89 -19.88
C ASN A 293 2.62 -14.73 -19.19
N VAL A 294 3.23 -15.87 -18.82
CA VAL A 294 4.64 -15.89 -18.43
C VAL A 294 5.35 -15.39 -19.68
N SER A 295 5.80 -14.16 -19.64
CA SER A 295 6.55 -13.59 -20.76
C SER A 295 7.73 -14.54 -20.99
N GLN A 296 7.91 -14.99 -22.24
CA GLN A 296 8.99 -15.90 -22.60
C GLN A 296 10.39 -15.26 -22.39
N ASN A 297 10.43 -13.99 -21.99
CA ASN A 297 11.63 -13.17 -21.86
C ASN A 297 11.86 -12.62 -20.44
N VAL A 298 11.56 -13.38 -19.39
CA VAL A 298 11.92 -12.97 -18.01
C VAL A 298 13.44 -12.87 -17.91
N ARG A 299 13.96 -11.69 -17.57
CA ARG A 299 15.40 -11.48 -17.36
C ARG A 299 15.87 -12.29 -16.15
N LEU A 300 17.06 -12.85 -16.28
CA LEU A 300 17.71 -13.54 -15.18
C LEU A 300 18.26 -12.55 -14.17
N ASN A 301 17.68 -12.53 -12.96
CA ASN A 301 18.22 -11.77 -11.83
C ASN A 301 19.37 -12.57 -11.19
N ARG A 302 20.61 -12.22 -11.51
CA ARG A 302 21.82 -12.95 -11.05
C ARG A 302 21.98 -12.89 -9.53
N PHE A 303 21.65 -11.77 -8.90
CA PHE A 303 21.70 -11.61 -7.45
C PHE A 303 20.70 -12.52 -6.75
N GLU A 304 19.44 -12.56 -7.20
CA GLU A 304 18.40 -13.44 -6.64
C GLU A 304 18.80 -14.91 -6.84
N GLN A 305 19.33 -15.27 -8.01
CA GLN A 305 19.77 -16.63 -8.29
C GLN A 305 20.88 -17.10 -7.32
N LYS A 306 21.87 -16.26 -7.03
CA LYS A 306 22.91 -16.56 -6.04
C LYS A 306 22.34 -16.78 -4.65
N LEU A 307 21.44 -15.93 -4.20
CA LEU A 307 20.75 -16.09 -2.91
C LEU A 307 19.98 -17.42 -2.84
N MET A 308 19.26 -17.77 -3.91
CA MET A 308 18.45 -19.00 -3.95
C MET A 308 19.31 -20.27 -4.05
N SER A 309 20.49 -20.21 -4.67
CA SER A 309 21.43 -21.34 -4.74
C SER A 309 22.24 -21.57 -3.45
N GLY A 310 22.04 -20.74 -2.41
CA GLY A 310 22.77 -20.81 -1.15
C GLY A 310 24.19 -20.22 -1.20
N GLN A 311 24.57 -19.63 -2.33
CA GLN A 311 25.77 -18.80 -2.39
C GLN A 311 25.56 -17.53 -1.57
N LYS A 312 26.63 -17.05 -0.94
CA LYS A 312 26.57 -15.83 -0.12
C LYS A 312 27.04 -14.61 -0.94
N PRO A 313 26.14 -13.91 -1.68
CA PRO A 313 26.55 -12.76 -2.47
C PRO A 313 26.99 -11.60 -1.59
N ILE A 314 27.86 -10.76 -2.16
CA ILE A 314 28.37 -9.54 -1.53
C ILE A 314 27.75 -8.32 -2.22
N ALA A 315 26.93 -7.60 -1.49
CA ALA A 315 26.40 -6.29 -1.88
C ALA A 315 27.30 -5.17 -1.30
N VAL A 316 27.59 -4.15 -2.11
CA VAL A 316 28.40 -3.01 -1.65
C VAL A 316 27.66 -1.70 -1.89
N GLU A 317 27.52 -0.87 -0.86
CA GLU A 317 26.87 0.42 -0.95
C GLU A 317 27.83 1.50 -1.47
N LEU A 318 27.32 2.32 -2.38
CA LEU A 318 27.94 3.57 -2.81
C LEU A 318 26.97 4.74 -2.64
N ASP A 319 27.48 5.83 -2.11
CA ASP A 319 26.76 7.10 -2.08
C ASP A 319 26.65 7.71 -3.47
N SER A 320 25.45 8.15 -3.83
CA SER A 320 25.20 8.89 -5.08
C SER A 320 25.93 10.26 -5.08
N PRO A 321 26.40 10.74 -6.26
CA PRO A 321 27.03 12.05 -6.41
C PRO A 321 26.11 13.21 -5.99
N ILE A 322 26.73 14.31 -5.53
CA ILE A 322 26.04 15.57 -5.21
C ILE A 322 26.02 16.54 -6.41
N ASP A 323 26.70 16.20 -7.48
CA ASP A 323 26.85 16.99 -8.71
C ASP A 323 26.62 16.12 -9.94
N THR A 324 26.78 16.67 -11.13
CA THR A 324 26.56 16.00 -12.42
C THR A 324 27.74 15.13 -12.88
N ASN A 325 28.88 15.13 -12.16
CA ASN A 325 30.04 14.32 -12.53
C ASN A 325 29.92 12.89 -12.02
N VAL A 326 29.49 12.00 -12.89
CA VAL A 326 29.30 10.58 -12.57
C VAL A 326 30.53 9.72 -12.81
N SER A 327 31.60 10.24 -13.44
CA SER A 327 32.76 9.43 -13.85
C SER A 327 33.38 8.69 -12.68
N LYS A 328 33.65 9.40 -11.57
CA LYS A 328 34.22 8.80 -10.37
C LYS A 328 33.31 7.71 -9.76
N PHE A 329 31.99 7.88 -9.83
CA PHE A 329 31.03 6.90 -9.33
C PHE A 329 31.08 5.63 -10.19
N ILE A 330 31.10 5.75 -11.51
CA ILE A 330 31.18 4.63 -12.46
C ILE A 330 32.52 3.90 -12.30
N ASP A 331 33.65 4.63 -12.19
CA ASP A 331 34.97 4.04 -11.94
C ASP A 331 35.01 3.25 -10.62
N ASN A 332 34.40 3.79 -9.56
CA ASN A 332 34.29 3.13 -8.28
C ASN A 332 33.43 1.84 -8.37
N ALA A 333 32.28 1.90 -9.05
CA ALA A 333 31.44 0.72 -9.27
C ALA A 333 32.19 -0.36 -10.07
N ALA A 334 32.96 0.03 -11.11
CA ALA A 334 33.79 -0.89 -11.89
C ALA A 334 34.86 -1.58 -11.04
N LYS A 335 35.54 -0.84 -10.14
CA LYS A 335 36.52 -1.38 -9.18
C LYS A 335 35.88 -2.41 -8.26
N LEU A 336 34.73 -2.10 -7.67
CA LEU A 336 34.00 -3.01 -6.79
C LEU A 336 33.57 -4.29 -7.52
N LYS A 337 33.07 -4.17 -8.75
CA LYS A 337 32.77 -5.34 -9.60
C LYS A 337 34.01 -6.18 -9.82
N SER A 338 35.14 -5.56 -10.16
CA SER A 338 36.43 -6.26 -10.41
C SER A 338 36.97 -6.93 -9.16
N ALA A 339 36.76 -6.36 -7.96
CA ALA A 339 37.09 -6.95 -6.68
C ALA A 339 36.19 -8.14 -6.32
N GLY A 340 35.05 -8.28 -7.02
CA GLY A 340 34.14 -9.41 -6.92
C GLY A 340 32.92 -9.14 -6.05
N ALA A 341 32.47 -7.91 -5.95
CA ALA A 341 31.12 -7.61 -5.50
C ALA A 341 30.10 -8.16 -6.51
N ASP A 342 28.98 -8.67 -6.01
CA ASP A 342 27.93 -9.26 -6.82
C ASP A 342 26.88 -8.22 -7.25
N ILE A 343 26.67 -7.20 -6.43
CA ILE A 343 25.70 -6.15 -6.65
C ILE A 343 26.17 -4.85 -5.98
N VAL A 344 25.94 -3.71 -6.64
CA VAL A 344 26.14 -2.41 -6.02
C VAL A 344 24.81 -1.82 -5.57
N THR A 345 24.73 -1.38 -4.31
CA THR A 345 23.58 -0.65 -3.80
C THR A 345 23.83 0.85 -3.85
N ILE A 346 22.79 1.64 -4.16
CA ILE A 346 22.93 3.07 -4.39
C ILE A 346 21.95 3.82 -3.48
N ALA A 347 22.51 4.59 -2.55
CA ALA A 347 21.73 5.33 -1.57
C ALA A 347 20.87 6.44 -2.23
N ASP A 348 19.61 6.60 -1.76
CA ASP A 348 18.67 7.60 -2.21
C ASP A 348 18.54 8.74 -1.21
N ASN A 349 19.10 9.90 -1.52
CA ASN A 349 19.06 11.12 -0.70
C ASN A 349 19.36 10.87 0.80
N PRO A 350 20.51 10.26 1.14
CA PRO A 350 20.86 9.96 2.53
C PRO A 350 20.87 11.23 3.39
N ILE A 351 20.42 11.08 4.64
CA ILE A 351 20.28 12.19 5.61
C ILE A 351 19.38 13.31 5.06
N ALA A 352 18.38 12.98 4.23
CA ALA A 352 17.46 13.92 3.60
C ALA A 352 18.13 15.04 2.78
N ARG A 353 19.32 14.81 2.23
CA ARG A 353 20.01 15.75 1.35
C ARG A 353 19.91 15.30 -0.10
N ALA A 354 19.49 16.23 -0.96
CA ALA A 354 19.36 15.96 -2.40
C ALA A 354 20.70 15.53 -3.01
N ARG A 355 20.64 14.42 -3.73
CA ARG A 355 21.73 13.85 -4.52
C ARG A 355 21.21 13.39 -5.88
N MET A 356 22.08 12.91 -6.75
CA MET A 356 21.66 12.31 -8.00
C MET A 356 20.76 11.10 -7.72
N ASP A 357 19.68 10.98 -8.49
CA ASP A 357 18.67 9.92 -8.32
C ASP A 357 19.29 8.53 -8.42
N SER A 358 19.00 7.68 -7.44
CA SER A 358 19.56 6.33 -7.29
C SER A 358 19.17 5.39 -8.43
N CYS A 359 17.93 5.49 -8.93
CA CYS A 359 17.43 4.65 -10.03
C CYS A 359 18.07 5.05 -11.37
N LEU A 360 18.25 6.35 -11.63
CA LEU A 360 18.94 6.81 -12.84
C LEU A 360 20.41 6.37 -12.86
N LEU A 361 21.09 6.43 -11.70
CA LEU A 361 22.45 5.90 -11.55
C LEU A 361 22.50 4.38 -11.72
N ALA A 362 21.52 3.66 -11.16
CA ALA A 362 21.40 2.22 -11.32
C ALA A 362 21.26 1.84 -12.79
N CYS A 363 20.40 2.53 -13.54
CA CYS A 363 20.27 2.33 -15.00
C CYS A 363 21.60 2.54 -15.72
N LYS A 364 22.34 3.59 -15.36
CA LYS A 364 23.64 3.89 -15.98
C LYS A 364 24.68 2.80 -15.66
N VAL A 365 24.82 2.39 -14.41
CA VAL A 365 25.74 1.30 -14.01
C VAL A 365 25.38 -0.01 -14.68
N ARG A 366 24.07 -0.35 -14.71
CA ARG A 366 23.60 -1.57 -15.37
C ARG A 366 23.98 -1.60 -16.85
N ASN A 367 23.77 -0.50 -17.57
CA ASN A 367 24.03 -0.42 -19.00
C ASN A 367 25.53 -0.35 -19.34
N GLU A 368 26.33 0.42 -18.60
CA GLU A 368 27.75 0.62 -18.92
C GLU A 368 28.64 -0.51 -18.42
N LEU A 369 28.31 -1.10 -17.27
CA LEU A 369 29.15 -2.09 -16.62
C LEU A 369 28.59 -3.51 -16.64
N ASP A 370 27.35 -3.72 -17.11
CA ASP A 370 26.62 -5.00 -16.94
C ASP A 370 26.78 -5.54 -15.49
N PHE A 371 26.58 -4.67 -14.51
CA PHE A 371 26.70 -4.97 -13.10
C PHE A 371 25.32 -4.94 -12.46
N ASP A 372 25.01 -5.91 -11.61
CA ASP A 372 23.72 -5.91 -10.90
C ASP A 372 23.66 -4.73 -9.93
N VAL A 373 22.48 -4.14 -9.84
CA VAL A 373 22.24 -2.90 -9.12
C VAL A 373 21.03 -3.01 -8.22
N LEU A 374 21.10 -2.34 -7.08
CA LEU A 374 20.02 -2.23 -6.10
C LEU A 374 19.86 -0.75 -5.70
N PRO A 375 19.09 0.04 -6.46
CA PRO A 375 18.78 1.39 -6.03
C PRO A 375 17.92 1.37 -4.76
N HIS A 376 18.23 2.23 -3.79
CA HIS A 376 17.33 2.52 -2.70
C HIS A 376 16.21 3.44 -3.20
N MET A 377 15.00 3.25 -2.73
CA MET A 377 13.88 4.15 -3.00
C MET A 377 13.20 4.56 -1.69
N THR A 378 13.30 5.85 -1.38
CA THR A 378 12.67 6.43 -0.20
C THR A 378 11.21 6.79 -0.48
N CYS A 379 10.35 6.60 0.53
CA CYS A 379 8.95 7.04 0.48
C CYS A 379 8.80 8.56 0.70
N ARG A 380 9.87 9.25 1.09
CA ARG A 380 9.84 10.66 1.51
C ARG A 380 9.56 11.65 0.38
N ASP A 381 10.20 11.44 -0.78
CA ASP A 381 10.36 12.51 -1.78
C ASP A 381 9.44 12.36 -3.00
N ARG A 382 8.71 11.24 -3.12
CA ARG A 382 7.93 10.91 -4.33
C ARG A 382 6.49 10.57 -4.01
N ASN A 383 5.56 11.07 -4.83
CA ASN A 383 4.18 10.60 -4.85
C ASN A 383 4.05 9.29 -5.64
N VAL A 384 2.86 8.66 -5.60
CA VAL A 384 2.58 7.38 -6.28
C VAL A 384 2.94 7.43 -7.77
N ASN A 385 2.55 8.48 -8.49
CA ASN A 385 2.80 8.60 -9.93
C ASN A 385 4.29 8.74 -10.24
N ALA A 386 5.02 9.55 -9.47
CA ALA A 386 6.46 9.71 -9.64
C ALA A 386 7.21 8.39 -9.34
N ALA A 387 6.81 7.69 -8.26
CA ALA A 387 7.39 6.40 -7.92
C ALA A 387 7.11 5.35 -9.02
N LYS A 388 5.87 5.26 -9.52
CA LYS A 388 5.48 4.34 -10.60
C LYS A 388 6.25 4.61 -11.89
N GLY A 389 6.30 5.87 -12.32
CA GLY A 389 7.02 6.26 -13.54
C GLY A 389 8.51 5.91 -13.48
N LEU A 390 9.15 6.14 -12.32
CA LEU A 390 10.56 5.82 -12.12
C LEU A 390 10.81 4.29 -12.11
N LEU A 391 9.95 3.51 -11.45
CA LEU A 391 10.03 2.05 -11.43
C LEU A 391 9.83 1.45 -12.83
N LEU A 392 8.87 1.96 -13.62
CA LEU A 392 8.68 1.54 -15.02
C LEU A 392 9.93 1.78 -15.85
N GLY A 393 10.51 2.98 -15.76
CA GLY A 393 11.74 3.33 -16.45
C GLY A 393 12.92 2.45 -16.03
N ALA A 394 13.11 2.26 -14.73
CA ALA A 394 14.18 1.43 -14.17
C ALA A 394 14.06 -0.04 -14.62
N SER A 395 12.84 -0.62 -14.55
CA SER A 395 12.59 -1.98 -15.04
C SER A 395 12.87 -2.13 -16.53
N ALA A 396 12.42 -1.18 -17.36
CA ALA A 396 12.68 -1.17 -18.80
C ALA A 396 14.19 -1.09 -19.11
N MET A 397 14.98 -0.44 -18.25
CA MET A 397 16.44 -0.32 -18.38
C MET A 397 17.22 -1.47 -17.73
N GLY A 398 16.55 -2.55 -17.30
CA GLY A 398 17.20 -3.77 -16.77
C GLY A 398 17.58 -3.71 -15.30
N VAL A 399 16.98 -2.84 -14.52
CA VAL A 399 17.09 -2.84 -13.05
C VAL A 399 16.09 -3.84 -12.50
N ASP A 400 16.58 -4.92 -11.92
CA ASP A 400 15.77 -6.06 -11.48
C ASP A 400 15.64 -6.15 -9.94
N ASN A 401 16.24 -5.23 -9.19
CA ASN A 401 16.18 -5.18 -7.73
C ASN A 401 15.89 -3.77 -7.25
N VAL A 402 15.18 -3.63 -6.13
CA VAL A 402 14.91 -2.34 -5.48
C VAL A 402 14.89 -2.50 -3.95
N LEU A 403 15.53 -1.59 -3.21
CA LEU A 403 15.47 -1.54 -1.76
C LEU A 403 14.49 -0.46 -1.32
N VAL A 404 13.37 -0.87 -0.73
CA VAL A 404 12.34 0.06 -0.24
C VAL A 404 12.61 0.49 1.20
N ILE A 405 12.72 1.79 1.41
CA ILE A 405 12.96 2.38 2.72
C ILE A 405 12.00 3.55 2.97
N THR A 406 11.69 3.79 4.23
CA THR A 406 10.82 4.94 4.58
C THR A 406 11.51 6.27 4.27
N GLY A 407 12.83 6.34 4.48
CA GLY A 407 13.63 7.54 4.35
C GLY A 407 13.77 8.29 5.69
N ASP A 408 14.89 9.02 5.83
CA ASP A 408 15.16 9.84 7.01
C ASP A 408 14.19 11.03 7.07
N PRO A 409 13.79 11.47 8.27
CA PRO A 409 12.99 12.68 8.42
C PRO A 409 13.78 13.91 7.95
N ILE A 410 13.09 14.88 7.36
CA ILE A 410 13.70 16.16 6.97
C ILE A 410 14.15 16.90 8.25
N PRO A 411 15.41 17.38 8.31
CA PRO A 411 15.90 18.16 9.44
C PRO A 411 15.02 19.40 9.71
N ASN A 412 14.80 19.71 10.97
CA ASN A 412 13.91 20.82 11.37
C ASN A 412 14.26 22.15 10.69
N ALA A 413 15.56 22.43 10.49
CA ALA A 413 16.03 23.65 9.84
C ALA A 413 15.65 23.77 8.35
N GLN A 414 15.22 22.69 7.70
CA GLN A 414 14.87 22.66 6.27
C GLN A 414 13.37 22.43 6.01
N ARG A 415 12.54 22.28 7.05
CA ARG A 415 11.11 21.96 6.90
C ARG A 415 10.30 23.07 6.24
N ASP A 416 10.78 24.31 6.29
CA ASP A 416 10.11 25.44 5.64
C ASP A 416 10.36 25.46 4.12
N GLU A 417 11.48 24.87 3.67
CA GLU A 417 11.90 24.84 2.27
C GLU A 417 11.53 23.53 1.56
N ILE A 418 11.54 22.41 2.31
CA ILE A 418 11.32 21.06 1.77
C ILE A 418 10.10 20.44 2.46
N ARG A 419 9.10 20.05 1.66
CA ARG A 419 7.95 19.29 2.13
C ARG A 419 8.12 17.81 1.80
N SER A 420 8.00 16.96 2.82
CA SER A 420 7.93 15.52 2.61
C SER A 420 6.57 15.13 2.05
N VAL A 421 6.54 14.13 1.19
CA VAL A 421 5.33 13.58 0.57
C VAL A 421 4.77 12.44 1.42
N PHE A 422 5.59 11.40 1.70
CA PHE A 422 5.24 10.23 2.52
C PHE A 422 3.85 9.63 2.23
N GLU A 423 3.46 9.51 0.96
CA GLU A 423 2.22 8.78 0.59
C GLU A 423 2.33 7.30 0.93
N PHE A 424 3.55 6.76 0.87
CA PHE A 424 3.87 5.41 1.30
C PHE A 424 4.67 5.39 2.61
N ASN A 425 4.59 4.28 3.32
CA ASN A 425 5.65 3.76 4.17
C ASN A 425 6.29 2.55 3.48
N SER A 426 7.38 2.01 4.01
CA SER A 426 8.10 0.92 3.36
C SER A 426 7.29 -0.38 3.18
N VAL A 427 6.27 -0.63 4.00
CA VAL A 427 5.37 -1.79 3.85
C VAL A 427 4.40 -1.57 2.69
N LYS A 428 3.70 -0.43 2.68
CA LYS A 428 2.80 -0.06 1.59
C LYS A 428 3.54 0.03 0.25
N PHE A 429 4.76 0.55 0.25
CA PHE A 429 5.56 0.66 -0.97
C PHE A 429 6.00 -0.72 -1.51
N ALA A 430 6.35 -1.65 -0.62
CA ALA A 430 6.63 -3.03 -1.03
C ALA A 430 5.39 -3.68 -1.67
N ASN A 431 4.21 -3.55 -1.06
CA ASN A 431 2.95 -4.04 -1.62
C ASN A 431 2.65 -3.42 -2.99
N PHE A 432 2.85 -2.11 -3.13
CA PHE A 432 2.69 -1.42 -4.42
C PHE A 432 3.57 -2.01 -5.52
N ILE A 433 4.87 -2.24 -5.25
CA ILE A 433 5.79 -2.84 -6.22
C ILE A 433 5.41 -4.30 -6.49
N ASN A 434 4.98 -5.04 -5.47
CA ASN A 434 4.53 -6.42 -5.64
C ASN A 434 3.32 -6.50 -6.59
N SER A 435 2.37 -5.58 -6.50
CA SER A 435 1.25 -5.51 -7.44
C SER A 435 1.68 -5.15 -8.87
N LEU A 436 2.72 -4.30 -9.04
CA LEU A 436 3.31 -4.03 -10.35
C LEU A 436 4.00 -5.28 -10.93
N ASN A 437 4.61 -6.12 -10.10
CA ASN A 437 5.18 -7.41 -10.51
C ASN A 437 4.13 -8.36 -11.09
N ASP A 438 2.92 -8.32 -10.55
CA ASP A 438 1.84 -9.20 -11.00
C ASP A 438 1.17 -8.73 -12.29
N GLU A 439 1.11 -7.42 -12.53
CA GLU A 439 0.24 -6.83 -13.56
C GLU A 439 0.96 -6.05 -14.66
N VAL A 440 2.17 -5.51 -14.37
CA VAL A 440 2.77 -4.47 -15.21
C VAL A 440 4.17 -4.82 -15.69
N PHE A 441 5.02 -5.37 -14.82
CA PHE A 441 6.40 -5.66 -15.18
C PHE A 441 6.53 -6.94 -16.00
N GLU A 442 7.24 -6.88 -17.12
CA GLU A 442 7.59 -8.07 -17.92
C GLU A 442 8.54 -9.00 -17.16
N SER A 443 9.49 -8.41 -16.42
CA SER A 443 10.38 -9.12 -15.49
C SER A 443 10.13 -8.61 -14.07
N PRO A 444 9.70 -9.47 -13.13
CA PRO A 444 9.42 -9.04 -11.76
C PRO A 444 10.67 -8.46 -11.09
N MET A 445 10.50 -7.35 -10.37
CA MET A 445 11.53 -6.79 -9.50
C MET A 445 11.63 -7.58 -8.21
N ASN A 446 12.85 -7.90 -7.79
CA ASN A 446 13.13 -8.41 -6.46
C ASN A 446 13.03 -7.26 -5.44
N ILE A 447 12.08 -7.36 -4.54
CA ILE A 447 11.80 -6.33 -3.53
C ILE A 447 12.63 -6.61 -2.30
N CYS A 448 13.53 -5.69 -1.97
CA CYS A 448 14.35 -5.73 -0.77
C CYS A 448 13.84 -4.71 0.25
N GLY A 449 14.08 -4.96 1.54
CA GLY A 449 13.72 -4.07 2.63
C GLY A 449 14.85 -3.92 3.65
N ALA A 450 14.78 -2.91 4.53
CA ALA A 450 15.73 -2.74 5.62
C ALA A 450 15.24 -3.42 6.91
N LEU A 451 16.18 -3.94 7.71
CA LEU A 451 15.98 -4.49 9.05
C LEU A 451 16.92 -3.82 10.04
N ASN A 452 16.38 -3.13 11.05
CA ASN A 452 17.18 -2.50 12.07
C ASN A 452 17.49 -3.45 13.25
N VAL A 453 18.56 -4.21 13.15
CA VAL A 453 19.04 -5.11 14.22
C VAL A 453 19.51 -4.38 15.47
N ASN A 454 19.70 -3.05 15.41
CA ASN A 454 20.10 -2.20 16.54
C ASN A 454 18.87 -1.53 17.23
N ALA A 455 17.65 -1.84 16.83
CA ALA A 455 16.44 -1.23 17.38
C ALA A 455 16.32 -1.43 18.90
N LYS A 456 15.95 -0.38 19.64
CA LYS A 456 15.73 -0.45 21.09
C LYS A 456 14.58 -1.42 21.44
N ASN A 457 13.50 -1.41 20.65
CA ASN A 457 12.40 -2.36 20.74
C ASN A 457 12.42 -3.26 19.50
N PHE A 458 13.19 -4.36 19.59
CA PHE A 458 13.37 -5.25 18.45
C PHE A 458 12.09 -6.02 18.10
N SER A 459 11.26 -6.37 19.08
CA SER A 459 9.97 -7.03 18.81
C SER A 459 9.04 -6.18 17.95
N ALA A 460 9.08 -4.84 18.06
CA ALA A 460 8.33 -3.94 17.19
C ALA A 460 8.93 -3.92 15.76
N GLU A 461 10.26 -3.92 15.64
CA GLU A 461 10.95 -4.00 14.35
C GLU A 461 10.71 -5.35 13.66
N LEU A 462 10.71 -6.44 14.41
CA LEU A 462 10.41 -7.78 13.90
C LEU A 462 8.97 -7.86 13.34
N ARG A 463 7.99 -7.31 14.06
CA ARG A 463 6.60 -7.22 13.53
C ARG A 463 6.54 -6.39 12.24
N LYS A 464 7.31 -5.32 12.13
CA LYS A 464 7.39 -4.51 10.91
C LYS A 464 8.06 -5.28 9.76
N ALA A 465 9.13 -6.03 10.06
CA ALA A 465 9.80 -6.89 9.09
C ALA A 465 8.86 -8.00 8.59
N LYS A 466 8.08 -8.62 9.47
CA LYS A 466 7.07 -9.61 9.10
C LYS A 466 6.01 -9.03 8.16
N ARG A 467 5.51 -7.83 8.46
CA ARG A 467 4.58 -7.14 7.54
C ARG A 467 5.22 -6.84 6.18
N LYS A 468 6.51 -6.49 6.12
CA LYS A 468 7.23 -6.33 4.85
C LYS A 468 7.28 -7.64 4.06
N GLN A 469 7.61 -8.76 4.72
CA GLN A 469 7.60 -10.09 4.12
C GLN A 469 6.22 -10.43 3.53
N GLU A 470 5.15 -10.24 4.30
CA GLU A 470 3.77 -10.47 3.88
C GLU A 470 3.35 -9.60 2.68
N ASN A 471 4.04 -8.48 2.45
CA ASN A 471 3.82 -7.55 1.36
C ASN A 471 4.85 -7.65 0.22
N GLY A 472 5.52 -8.79 0.08
CA GLY A 472 6.34 -9.11 -1.08
C GLY A 472 7.84 -8.86 -0.93
N VAL A 473 8.33 -8.41 0.23
CA VAL A 473 9.78 -8.31 0.48
C VAL A 473 10.37 -9.71 0.61
N LYS A 474 11.35 -10.04 -0.23
CA LYS A 474 12.04 -11.33 -0.26
C LYS A 474 13.41 -11.30 0.41
N VAL A 475 14.03 -10.14 0.53
CA VAL A 475 15.39 -9.95 1.05
C VAL A 475 15.41 -8.78 2.02
N LEU A 476 15.98 -8.97 3.20
CA LEU A 476 16.19 -7.92 4.19
C LEU A 476 17.68 -7.58 4.30
N PHE A 477 17.99 -6.30 4.21
CA PHE A 477 19.33 -5.72 4.42
C PHE A 477 19.40 -5.18 5.85
N THR A 478 20.32 -5.69 6.67
CA THR A 478 20.42 -5.23 8.07
C THR A 478 21.16 -3.92 8.17
N GLN A 479 20.89 -3.17 9.23
CA GLN A 479 21.81 -2.15 9.72
C GLN A 479 23.12 -2.82 10.17
N PRO A 480 24.26 -2.08 10.28
CA PRO A 480 25.53 -2.66 10.66
C PRO A 480 25.47 -3.48 11.95
N VAL A 481 26.02 -4.69 11.90
CA VAL A 481 26.14 -5.58 13.05
C VAL A 481 27.48 -5.31 13.71
N LEU A 482 27.48 -4.66 14.89
CA LEU A 482 28.71 -4.25 15.60
C LEU A 482 28.74 -4.71 17.06
N THR A 483 27.65 -5.27 17.57
CA THR A 483 27.51 -5.62 18.99
C THR A 483 26.84 -6.97 19.17
N GLN A 484 27.09 -7.62 20.31
CA GLN A 484 26.42 -8.88 20.67
C GLN A 484 24.90 -8.76 20.62
N ARG A 485 24.34 -7.65 21.09
CA ARG A 485 22.89 -7.39 21.00
C ARG A 485 22.37 -7.42 19.57
N ALA A 486 23.12 -6.85 18.60
CA ALA A 486 22.71 -6.88 17.20
C ALA A 486 22.75 -8.31 16.63
N ILE A 487 23.70 -9.13 17.07
CA ILE A 487 23.80 -10.55 16.72
C ILE A 487 22.62 -11.35 17.31
N ASP A 488 22.27 -11.10 18.57
CA ASP A 488 21.14 -11.76 19.22
C ASP A 488 19.82 -11.39 18.54
N ASN A 489 19.61 -10.12 18.19
CA ASN A 489 18.47 -9.66 17.40
C ASN A 489 18.44 -10.28 16.00
N LEU A 490 19.61 -10.47 15.37
CA LEU A 490 19.71 -11.14 14.08
C LEU A 490 19.32 -12.63 14.16
N LYS A 491 19.68 -13.33 15.25
CA LYS A 491 19.24 -14.70 15.53
C LYS A 491 17.73 -14.77 15.66
N GLU A 492 17.14 -13.87 16.46
CA GLU A 492 15.68 -13.79 16.62
C GLU A 492 14.98 -13.52 15.28
N ALA A 493 15.55 -12.64 14.43
CA ALA A 493 15.05 -12.39 13.08
C ALA A 493 15.09 -13.65 12.21
N ARG A 494 16.20 -14.39 12.24
CA ARG A 494 16.38 -15.61 11.45
C ARG A 494 15.38 -16.71 11.83
N GLU A 495 15.05 -16.83 13.10
CA GLU A 495 14.08 -17.81 13.61
C GLU A 495 12.63 -17.48 13.27
N ASN A 496 12.31 -16.20 13.06
CA ASN A 496 10.92 -15.72 12.94
C ASN A 496 10.53 -15.24 11.54
N LEU A 497 11.47 -15.09 10.62
CA LEU A 497 11.23 -14.58 9.26
C LEU A 497 11.65 -15.61 8.20
N ASP A 498 10.80 -15.78 7.21
CA ASP A 498 11.06 -16.63 6.04
C ASP A 498 11.45 -15.77 4.84
N VAL A 499 12.56 -15.04 4.99
CA VAL A 499 13.17 -14.20 3.94
C VAL A 499 14.68 -14.38 3.94
N LYS A 500 15.33 -13.98 2.86
CA LYS A 500 16.79 -13.90 2.79
C LYS A 500 17.29 -12.69 3.58
N ILE A 501 18.42 -12.82 4.27
CA ILE A 501 19.01 -11.77 5.10
C ILE A 501 20.42 -11.44 4.62
N MET A 502 20.67 -10.17 4.28
CA MET A 502 21.99 -9.63 3.98
C MET A 502 22.55 -8.95 5.22
N GLY A 503 23.63 -9.51 5.78
CA GLY A 503 24.27 -9.00 7.01
C GLY A 503 25.07 -7.73 6.77
N GLY A 504 24.73 -6.64 7.43
CA GLY A 504 25.38 -5.34 7.29
C GLY A 504 26.74 -5.28 8.01
N ILE A 505 27.80 -4.93 7.28
CA ILE A 505 29.14 -4.70 7.79
C ILE A 505 29.60 -3.32 7.38
N ILE A 506 30.06 -2.52 8.35
CA ILE A 506 30.61 -1.18 8.14
C ILE A 506 32.02 -1.10 8.72
N PRO A 507 33.04 -0.83 7.92
CA PRO A 507 34.39 -0.65 8.46
C PRO A 507 34.52 0.71 9.16
N ILE A 508 34.95 0.71 10.42
CA ILE A 508 35.24 1.93 11.16
C ILE A 508 36.70 2.36 10.83
N VAL A 509 36.89 3.58 10.36
CA VAL A 509 38.16 4.00 9.73
C VAL A 509 38.96 5.00 10.53
N SER A 510 38.51 5.41 11.70
CA SER A 510 39.23 6.27 12.64
C SER A 510 38.42 6.49 13.93
N GLU A 511 39.07 6.99 14.99
CA GLU A 511 38.39 7.44 16.22
C GLU A 511 37.29 8.47 15.92
N ARG A 512 37.61 9.49 15.11
CA ARG A 512 36.62 10.52 14.71
C ARG A 512 35.41 9.92 14.01
N ASN A 513 35.62 8.95 13.16
CA ASN A 513 34.52 8.25 12.46
C ASN A 513 33.68 7.40 13.43
N ALA A 514 34.31 6.69 14.37
CA ALA A 514 33.62 5.94 15.40
C ALA A 514 32.72 6.84 16.27
N ARG A 515 33.27 7.97 16.75
CA ARG A 515 32.53 8.95 17.56
C ARG A 515 31.38 9.61 16.77
N TYR A 516 31.60 9.94 15.51
CA TYR A 516 30.56 10.48 14.64
C TYR A 516 29.40 9.48 14.45
N MET A 517 29.70 8.22 14.15
CA MET A 517 28.70 7.18 14.01
C MET A 517 27.93 6.94 15.31
N GLN A 518 28.62 7.02 16.46
CA GLN A 518 28.01 6.84 17.79
C GLN A 518 26.99 7.94 18.13
N SER A 519 27.27 9.18 17.71
CA SER A 519 26.52 10.36 18.15
C SER A 519 25.49 10.85 17.12
N GLU A 520 25.81 10.73 15.81
CA GLU A 520 25.09 11.44 14.75
C GLU A 520 24.37 10.51 13.78
N VAL A 521 24.65 9.20 13.81
CA VAL A 521 24.06 8.27 12.84
C VAL A 521 23.00 7.40 13.50
N ASN A 522 21.75 7.63 13.14
CA ASN A 522 20.64 6.83 13.62
C ASN A 522 20.70 5.39 13.08
N GLY A 523 20.43 4.41 13.95
CA GLY A 523 20.40 3.00 13.57
C GLY A 523 21.74 2.27 13.64
N ILE A 524 22.84 2.98 13.93
CA ILE A 524 24.14 2.38 14.23
C ILE A 524 24.40 2.53 15.73
N TYR A 525 24.81 1.44 16.37
CA TYR A 525 25.17 1.44 17.77
C TYR A 525 26.64 1.04 17.93
N ILE A 526 27.46 1.94 18.45
CA ILE A 526 28.89 1.73 18.70
C ILE A 526 29.18 1.85 20.20
N THR A 527 29.79 0.83 20.77
CA THR A 527 30.18 0.78 22.15
C THR A 527 31.53 1.51 22.37
N TYR A 528 31.80 1.89 23.60
CA TYR A 528 33.03 2.65 23.90
C TYR A 528 34.31 1.83 23.67
N ASP A 529 34.29 0.53 23.94
CA ASP A 529 35.38 -0.41 23.66
C ASP A 529 35.75 -0.47 22.17
N ILE A 530 34.78 -0.29 21.26
CA ILE A 530 35.06 -0.15 19.83
C ILE A 530 35.79 1.17 19.56
N VAL A 531 35.39 2.28 20.19
CA VAL A 531 36.03 3.58 20.02
C VAL A 531 37.48 3.52 20.51
N GLU A 532 37.74 2.87 21.67
CA GLU A 532 39.06 2.73 22.26
C GLU A 532 40.10 2.08 21.34
N LYS A 533 39.69 1.12 20.50
CA LYS A 533 40.57 0.46 19.53
C LYS A 533 41.17 1.42 18.51
N TYR A 534 40.58 2.61 18.31
CA TYR A 534 40.99 3.60 17.31
C TYR A 534 41.68 4.82 17.91
N ILE A 535 41.79 4.94 19.25
CA ILE A 535 42.43 6.08 19.90
C ILE A 535 43.92 6.10 19.56
N GLY A 536 44.37 7.23 19.00
CA GLY A 536 45.79 7.44 18.66
C GLY A 536 46.28 6.60 17.47
N LYS A 537 45.40 5.96 16.72
CA LYS A 537 45.77 5.15 15.56
C LYS A 537 45.89 5.97 14.29
N GLU A 538 47.02 5.75 13.58
CA GLU A 538 47.20 6.28 12.23
C GLU A 538 46.28 5.57 11.22
N ARG A 539 46.21 6.15 10.02
CA ARG A 539 45.25 5.69 9.00
C ARG A 539 45.40 4.21 8.63
N GLU A 540 46.63 3.77 8.39
CA GLU A 540 46.92 2.39 7.98
C GLU A 540 46.58 1.40 9.11
N GLU A 541 46.95 1.73 10.35
CA GLU A 541 46.59 0.90 11.51
C GLU A 541 45.08 0.82 11.72
N ALA A 542 44.37 1.93 11.55
CA ALA A 542 42.93 1.97 11.68
C ALA A 542 42.24 1.14 10.57
N GLU A 543 42.73 1.15 9.34
CA GLU A 543 42.24 0.32 8.25
C GLU A 543 42.48 -1.18 8.52
N GLU A 544 43.60 -1.59 9.10
CA GLU A 544 43.85 -2.99 9.50
C GLU A 544 42.91 -3.43 10.62
N ILE A 545 42.71 -2.59 11.64
CA ILE A 545 41.71 -2.86 12.69
C ILE A 545 40.31 -3.03 12.10
N ALA A 546 39.91 -2.15 11.15
CA ALA A 546 38.62 -2.22 10.48
C ALA A 546 38.43 -3.53 9.74
N LEU A 547 39.46 -4.01 9.02
CA LEU A 547 39.40 -5.30 8.29
C LEU A 547 39.32 -6.48 9.24
N SER A 548 40.15 -6.50 10.33
CA SER A 548 40.12 -7.55 11.34
C SER A 548 38.74 -7.66 11.99
N MET A 549 38.19 -6.55 12.47
CA MET A 549 36.85 -6.51 13.08
C MET A 549 35.77 -6.96 12.10
N SER A 550 35.85 -6.49 10.86
CA SER A 550 34.88 -6.90 9.82
C SER A 550 34.95 -8.40 9.52
N LYS A 551 36.16 -9.00 9.54
CA LYS A 551 36.36 -10.44 9.38
C LYS A 551 35.77 -11.21 10.56
N GLU A 552 35.99 -10.75 11.78
CA GLU A 552 35.42 -11.33 13.00
C GLU A 552 33.89 -11.35 12.94
N ILE A 553 33.28 -10.19 12.61
CA ILE A 553 31.83 -10.05 12.46
C ILE A 553 31.31 -10.97 11.34
N ALA A 554 31.95 -10.98 10.17
CA ALA A 554 31.54 -11.82 9.06
C ALA A 554 31.52 -13.31 9.44
N ASN A 555 32.53 -13.78 10.20
CA ASN A 555 32.60 -15.16 10.72
C ASN A 555 31.46 -15.43 11.72
N GLU A 556 31.20 -14.50 12.62
CA GLU A 556 30.22 -14.66 13.70
C GLU A 556 28.78 -14.74 13.19
N ILE A 557 28.44 -13.94 12.16
CA ILE A 557 27.08 -13.93 11.58
C ILE A 557 26.92 -14.91 10.41
N TYR A 558 27.95 -15.68 10.04
CA TYR A 558 27.97 -16.52 8.84
C TYR A 558 26.71 -17.40 8.69
N ASP A 559 26.35 -18.13 9.74
CA ASP A 559 25.21 -19.06 9.72
C ASP A 559 23.84 -18.34 9.88
N LEU A 560 23.85 -17.05 10.18
CA LEU A 560 22.65 -16.23 10.39
C LEU A 560 22.22 -15.47 9.15
N VAL A 561 23.08 -15.35 8.14
CA VAL A 561 22.84 -14.52 6.95
C VAL A 561 22.95 -15.33 5.65
N ASP A 562 22.27 -14.87 4.62
CA ASP A 562 22.33 -15.46 3.27
C ASP A 562 23.35 -14.73 2.36
N GLY A 563 23.93 -13.64 2.81
CA GLY A 563 24.94 -12.84 2.13
C GLY A 563 25.39 -11.66 2.96
N TYR A 564 26.30 -10.86 2.43
CA TYR A 564 26.89 -9.74 3.13
C TYR A 564 26.59 -8.40 2.46
N TYR A 565 26.31 -7.39 3.25
CA TYR A 565 26.08 -6.03 2.83
C TYR A 565 27.16 -5.12 3.38
N LEU A 566 28.09 -4.68 2.53
CA LEU A 566 29.26 -3.88 2.90
C LEU A 566 28.96 -2.39 2.65
N ILE A 567 28.99 -1.60 3.71
CA ILE A 567 28.64 -0.19 3.67
C ILE A 567 29.90 0.65 3.52
N THR A 568 30.01 1.40 2.42
CA THR A 568 31.20 2.21 2.12
C THR A 568 31.25 3.47 2.98
N VAL A 569 32.35 3.68 3.69
CA VAL A 569 32.59 4.86 4.52
C VAL A 569 33.46 5.86 3.78
N LEU A 570 33.01 7.13 3.70
CA LEU A 570 33.79 8.25 3.15
C LEU A 570 34.34 7.97 1.73
N ASN A 571 33.62 7.20 0.91
CA ASN A 571 34.05 6.81 -0.44
C ASN A 571 35.43 6.12 -0.50
N ARG A 572 35.83 5.36 0.55
CA ARG A 572 37.09 4.62 0.59
C ARG A 572 37.02 3.30 -0.18
N VAL A 573 36.89 3.37 -1.50
CA VAL A 573 36.72 2.20 -2.36
C VAL A 573 37.88 1.22 -2.26
N ASN A 574 39.11 1.68 -2.16
CA ASN A 574 40.28 0.79 -2.01
C ASN A 574 40.23 -0.06 -0.72
N LEU A 575 39.65 0.48 0.37
CA LEU A 575 39.40 -0.30 1.57
C LEU A 575 38.31 -1.33 1.32
N MET A 576 37.27 -0.96 0.58
CA MET A 576 36.19 -1.88 0.23
C MET A 576 36.67 -3.04 -0.66
N GLU A 577 37.60 -2.81 -1.59
CA GLU A 577 38.22 -3.88 -2.39
C GLU A 577 38.92 -4.91 -1.50
N ARG A 578 39.63 -4.44 -0.45
CA ARG A 578 40.28 -5.33 0.55
C ARG A 578 39.23 -6.05 1.38
N LEU A 579 38.19 -5.36 1.81
CA LEU A 579 37.10 -5.93 2.61
C LEU A 579 36.33 -7.01 1.85
N ILE A 580 36.03 -6.81 0.56
CA ILE A 580 35.41 -7.82 -0.29
C ILE A 580 36.24 -9.09 -0.32
N LYS A 581 37.55 -8.97 -0.50
CA LYS A 581 38.47 -10.13 -0.48
C LYS A 581 38.46 -10.84 0.89
N THR A 582 38.51 -10.07 1.98
CA THR A 582 38.46 -10.60 3.35
C THR A 582 37.17 -11.38 3.62
N VAL A 583 36.02 -10.86 3.16
CA VAL A 583 34.71 -11.53 3.33
C VAL A 583 34.61 -12.77 2.44
N LYS A 584 35.18 -12.75 1.23
CA LYS A 584 35.27 -13.95 0.38
C LYS A 584 36.07 -15.07 1.02
N GLU A 585 37.23 -14.74 1.60
CA GLU A 585 38.04 -15.72 2.36
C GLU A 585 37.23 -16.38 3.50
N VAL A 586 36.33 -15.62 4.16
CA VAL A 586 35.45 -16.19 5.18
C VAL A 586 34.47 -17.19 4.56
N CYS A 587 33.92 -16.88 3.37
CA CYS A 587 33.00 -17.78 2.67
C CYS A 587 33.68 -19.03 2.11
N GLU A 588 34.94 -18.94 1.66
CA GLU A 588 35.70 -20.04 1.07
C GLU A 588 36.25 -21.03 2.12
N ASN A 589 36.45 -20.55 3.37
CA ASN A 589 36.99 -21.36 4.46
C ASN A 589 35.91 -22.08 5.29
N ARG A 590 34.65 -21.97 4.91
CA ARG A 590 33.48 -22.61 5.52
C ARG A 590 32.73 -23.50 4.56
#